data_7022bdb6bcd0878de2eae8349248739d
#
_entry.id   7022bdb6bcd0878de2eae8349248739d
#
_cell.length_a   1.000
_cell.length_b   1.000
_cell.length_c   1.000
_cell.angle_alpha   90.00
_cell.angle_beta   90.00
_cell.angle_gamma   90.00
#
_symmetry.space_group_name_H-M   'P 1'
#
loop_
_entity.id
_entity.type
_entity.pdbx_description
1 polymer ?
#
loop_
_entity_poly.entity_id
_entity_poly.type
_entity_poly.pdbx_seq_one_letter_code
_entity_poly.pdbx_strand_id
1 'polypeptide(L)'
;MRRAVLWDSSAILALLDADDADHGRAVAAAHHIVAERRPSFVTNYIEAEAHALLLRKLGRAIARQWLLTGGLPVLRVLPEEEERAKAILATHADKDWSLCDVISFAVLESRGARMAFTFDRHFRQYGRFEILGLLP
;
A
#
# COMPACT_ATOMS: atom_id res chain seq x y z
N MET A 1 -16.35 0.45 1.55
CA MET A 1 -14.94 0.30 1.14
C MET A 1 -14.72 0.20 -0.38
N ARG A 2 -15.79 0.08 -1.15
CA ARG A 2 -15.68 -0.16 -2.60
C ARG A 2 -14.86 0.90 -3.34
N ARG A 3 -14.94 2.16 -2.93
CA ARG A 3 -14.20 3.27 -3.55
C ARG A 3 -12.87 3.56 -2.88
N ALA A 4 -12.58 2.91 -1.75
CA ALA A 4 -11.37 3.16 -1.00
C ALA A 4 -10.12 2.64 -1.74
N VAL A 5 -9.01 3.34 -1.55
CA VAL A 5 -7.72 2.99 -2.15
C VAL A 5 -6.77 2.64 -1.02
N LEU A 6 -6.20 1.44 -1.09
CA LEU A 6 -5.11 1.05 -0.20
C LEU A 6 -3.80 1.60 -0.78
N TRP A 7 -3.03 2.29 0.05
CA TRP A 7 -1.71 2.77 -0.34
C TRP A 7 -0.65 1.82 0.19
N ASP A 8 0.16 1.29 -0.71
CA ASP A 8 1.31 0.48 -0.35
C ASP A 8 2.50 1.37 0.03
N SER A 9 3.45 0.83 0.77
CA SER A 9 4.65 1.56 1.20
C SER A 9 5.47 2.10 0.03
N SER A 10 5.52 1.37 -1.08
CA SER A 10 6.24 1.82 -2.29
C SER A 10 5.65 3.11 -2.85
N ALA A 11 4.33 3.27 -2.81
CA ALA A 11 3.66 4.47 -3.27
C ALA A 11 3.91 5.65 -2.32
N ILE A 12 3.90 5.39 -1.03
CA ILE A 12 4.18 6.42 -0.01
C ILE A 12 5.60 6.95 -0.20
N LEU A 13 6.58 6.07 -0.34
CA LEU A 13 7.97 6.47 -0.59
C LEU A 13 8.09 7.28 -1.87
N ALA A 14 7.55 6.79 -2.97
CA ALA A 14 7.65 7.46 -4.27
C ALA A 14 7.03 8.86 -4.24
N LEU A 15 5.94 9.03 -3.49
CA LEU A 15 5.29 10.33 -3.36
C LEU A 15 6.13 11.32 -2.55
N LEU A 16 6.81 10.86 -1.51
CA LEU A 16 7.58 11.71 -0.60
C LEU A 16 9.04 11.93 -1.03
N ASP A 17 9.56 11.08 -1.91
CA ASP A 17 10.94 11.16 -2.39
C ASP A 17 10.97 11.71 -3.81
N ALA A 18 11.34 12.99 -3.94
CA ALA A 18 11.42 13.65 -5.23
C ALA A 18 12.47 13.03 -6.18
N ASP A 19 13.43 12.28 -5.63
CA ASP A 19 14.47 11.60 -6.39
C ASP A 19 14.09 10.18 -6.79
N ASP A 20 12.95 9.69 -6.33
CA ASP A 20 12.47 8.36 -6.72
C ASP A 20 12.07 8.34 -8.20
N ALA A 21 12.46 7.28 -8.91
CA ALA A 21 12.16 7.13 -10.33
C ALA A 21 10.66 7.17 -10.63
N ASP A 22 9.83 6.78 -9.67
CA ASP A 22 8.38 6.74 -9.80
C ASP A 22 7.68 7.98 -9.25
N HIS A 23 8.42 8.99 -8.81
CA HIS A 23 7.84 10.17 -8.16
C HIS A 23 6.78 10.86 -9.01
N GLY A 24 7.04 11.12 -10.27
CA GLY A 24 6.08 11.78 -11.17
C GLY A 24 4.78 11.01 -11.30
N ARG A 25 4.86 9.70 -11.45
CA ARG A 25 3.67 8.84 -11.52
C ARG A 25 2.93 8.78 -10.18
N ALA A 26 3.67 8.82 -9.07
CA ALA A 26 3.06 8.84 -7.74
C ALA A 26 2.26 10.14 -7.52
N VAL A 27 2.82 11.29 -7.90
CA VAL A 27 2.14 12.58 -7.81
C VAL A 27 0.86 12.58 -8.65
N ALA A 28 0.95 12.10 -9.90
CA ALA A 28 -0.21 12.03 -10.80
C ALA A 28 -1.31 11.11 -10.23
N ALA A 29 -0.93 9.94 -9.69
CA ALA A 29 -1.88 9.02 -9.09
C ALA A 29 -2.56 9.62 -7.85
N ALA A 30 -1.79 10.28 -6.99
CA ALA A 30 -2.33 10.95 -5.80
C ALA A 30 -3.33 12.04 -6.19
N HIS A 31 -3.02 12.86 -7.19
CA HIS A 31 -3.96 13.86 -7.71
C HIS A 31 -5.24 13.23 -8.24
N HIS A 32 -5.13 12.12 -8.94
CA HIS A 32 -6.28 11.38 -9.46
C HIS A 32 -7.19 10.89 -8.33
N ILE A 33 -6.60 10.31 -7.28
CA ILE A 33 -7.34 9.84 -6.11
C ILE A 33 -8.13 10.99 -5.47
N VAL A 34 -7.48 12.15 -5.29
CA VAL A 34 -8.12 13.33 -4.70
C VAL A 34 -9.23 13.86 -5.61
N ALA A 35 -8.98 13.97 -6.92
CA ALA A 35 -9.95 14.46 -7.89
C ALA A 35 -11.21 13.60 -7.92
N GLU A 36 -11.06 12.29 -7.78
CA GLU A 36 -12.18 11.35 -7.74
C GLU A 36 -12.81 11.23 -6.35
N ARG A 37 -12.28 11.93 -5.37
CA ARG A 37 -12.76 11.90 -3.97
C ARG A 37 -12.80 10.47 -3.40
N ARG A 38 -11.79 9.67 -3.71
CA ARG A 38 -11.68 8.32 -3.18
C ARG A 38 -11.07 8.35 -1.79
N PRO A 39 -11.67 7.69 -0.80
CA PRO A 39 -11.04 7.53 0.50
C PRO A 39 -9.73 6.74 0.37
N SER A 40 -8.74 7.11 1.16
CA SER A 40 -7.44 6.44 1.18
C SER A 40 -7.18 5.84 2.55
N PHE A 41 -6.47 4.72 2.59
CA PHE A 41 -6.12 4.08 3.86
C PHE A 41 -4.84 3.25 3.71
N VAL A 42 -4.24 2.95 4.85
CA VAL A 42 -3.18 1.95 4.98
C VAL A 42 -3.61 0.94 6.05
N THR A 43 -3.00 -0.23 6.05
CA THR A 43 -3.13 -1.14 7.18
C THR A 43 -2.10 -0.78 8.25
N ASN A 44 -2.28 -1.30 9.47
CA ASN A 44 -1.26 -1.16 10.52
C ASN A 44 0.06 -1.83 10.12
N TYR A 45 0.05 -2.85 9.26
CA TYR A 45 1.27 -3.47 8.73
C TYR A 45 1.97 -2.53 7.75
N ILE A 46 1.23 -1.90 6.84
CA ILE A 46 1.81 -0.93 5.91
C ILE A 46 2.34 0.29 6.68
N GLU A 47 1.65 0.74 7.70
CA GLU A 47 2.13 1.87 8.51
C GLU A 47 3.53 1.59 9.06
N ALA A 48 3.73 0.41 9.64
CA ALA A 48 5.03 0.02 10.18
C ALA A 48 6.09 -0.11 9.08
N GLU A 49 5.74 -0.76 7.97
CA GLU A 49 6.65 -0.95 6.84
C GLU A 49 7.04 0.39 6.21
N ALA A 50 6.07 1.25 5.98
CA ALA A 50 6.30 2.56 5.37
C ALA A 50 7.17 3.45 6.26
N HIS A 51 6.90 3.48 7.56
CA HIS A 51 7.75 4.24 8.49
C HIS A 51 9.20 3.75 8.45
N ALA A 52 9.41 2.44 8.49
CA ALA A 52 10.75 1.86 8.43
C ALA A 52 11.45 2.20 7.11
N LEU A 53 10.72 2.15 6.00
CA LEU A 53 11.23 2.47 4.67
C LEU A 53 11.62 3.96 4.57
N LEU A 54 10.75 4.85 5.03
CA LEU A 54 11.02 6.29 5.04
C LEU A 54 12.23 6.63 5.91
N LEU A 55 12.35 5.95 7.06
CA LEU A 55 13.46 6.15 7.97
C LEU A 55 14.80 5.81 7.28
N ARG A 56 14.85 4.70 6.56
CA ARG A 56 16.06 4.29 5.84
C ARG A 56 16.38 5.19 4.66
N LYS A 57 15.38 5.61 3.91
CA LYS A 57 15.56 6.31 2.63
C LYS A 57 15.62 7.82 2.77
N LEU A 58 14.84 8.40 3.66
CA LEU A 58 14.67 9.87 3.74
C LEU A 58 15.06 10.44 5.10
N GLY A 59 15.38 9.61 6.08
CA GLY A 59 15.82 10.02 7.39
C GLY A 59 14.68 10.21 8.40
N ARG A 60 15.09 10.43 9.64
CA ARG A 60 14.15 10.41 10.78
C ARG A 60 13.15 11.58 10.78
N ALA A 61 13.52 12.75 10.29
CA ALA A 61 12.62 13.90 10.32
C ALA A 61 11.38 13.67 9.46
N ILE A 62 11.56 13.21 8.23
CA ILE A 62 10.47 12.93 7.31
C ILE A 62 9.66 11.73 7.79
N ALA A 63 10.32 10.66 8.23
CA ALA A 63 9.65 9.48 8.73
C ALA A 63 8.75 9.78 9.93
N ARG A 64 9.26 10.58 10.89
CA ARG A 64 8.49 10.97 12.07
C ARG A 64 7.31 11.87 11.70
N GLN A 65 7.53 12.85 10.85
CA GLN A 65 6.48 13.76 10.41
C GLN A 65 5.34 12.98 9.73
N TRP A 66 5.69 12.08 8.81
CA TRP A 66 4.68 11.25 8.15
C TRP A 66 3.87 10.43 9.16
N LEU A 67 4.54 9.73 10.06
CA LEU A 67 3.89 8.85 11.02
C LEU A 67 3.00 9.62 12.01
N LEU A 68 3.47 10.75 12.52
CA LEU A 68 2.82 11.43 13.63
C LEU A 68 1.80 12.47 13.20
N THR A 69 1.98 13.09 12.02
CA THR A 69 1.14 14.21 11.59
C THR A 69 0.68 14.14 10.13
N GLY A 70 1.31 13.34 9.30
CA GLY A 70 1.05 13.34 7.84
C GLY A 70 0.51 12.04 7.29
N GLY A 71 0.27 11.04 8.13
CA GLY A 71 -0.15 9.72 7.68
C GLY A 71 -1.60 9.64 7.25
N LEU A 72 -1.91 8.55 6.56
CA LEU A 72 -3.27 8.21 6.14
C LEU A 72 -4.03 7.53 7.26
N PRO A 73 -5.37 7.46 7.17
CA PRO A 73 -6.16 6.62 8.09
C PRO A 73 -5.63 5.19 8.12
N VAL A 74 -5.51 4.64 9.32
CA VAL A 74 -4.98 3.29 9.54
C VAL A 74 -6.14 2.34 9.84
N LEU A 75 -6.26 1.32 9.00
CA LEU A 75 -7.22 0.25 9.20
C LEU A 75 -6.52 -0.89 9.94
N ARG A 76 -7.09 -1.29 11.09
CA ARG A 76 -6.55 -2.40 11.87
C ARG A 76 -6.94 -3.72 11.22
N VAL A 77 -5.94 -4.55 10.97
CA VAL A 77 -6.15 -5.87 10.37
C VAL A 77 -6.77 -6.80 11.40
N LEU A 78 -7.80 -7.52 11.01
CA LEU A 78 -8.47 -8.49 11.87
C LEU A 78 -7.74 -9.84 11.87
N PRO A 79 -7.88 -10.63 12.96
CA PRO A 79 -7.27 -11.97 13.00
C PRO A 79 -7.66 -12.87 11.82
N GLU A 80 -8.90 -12.79 11.35
CA GLU A 80 -9.39 -13.56 10.22
C GLU A 80 -8.68 -13.16 8.92
N GLU A 81 -8.37 -11.89 8.77
CA GLU A 81 -7.62 -11.38 7.62
C GLU A 81 -6.17 -11.85 7.65
N GLU A 82 -5.56 -11.87 8.84
CA GLU A 82 -4.21 -12.43 9.01
C GLU A 82 -4.17 -13.92 8.65
N GLU A 83 -5.16 -14.68 9.10
CA GLU A 83 -5.25 -16.11 8.77
C GLU A 83 -5.45 -16.33 7.27
N ARG A 84 -6.31 -15.53 6.64
CA ARG A 84 -6.51 -15.58 5.19
C ARG A 84 -5.21 -15.25 4.45
N ALA A 85 -4.46 -14.25 4.91
CA ALA A 85 -3.18 -13.87 4.33
C ALA A 85 -2.18 -15.03 4.35
N LYS A 86 -2.09 -15.72 5.47
CA LYS A 86 -1.22 -16.90 5.59
C LYS A 86 -1.66 -18.03 4.66
N ALA A 87 -2.96 -18.21 4.48
CA ALA A 87 -3.49 -19.19 3.54
C ALA A 87 -3.14 -18.84 2.09
N ILE A 88 -3.22 -17.56 1.72
CA ILE A 88 -2.80 -17.09 0.40
C ILE A 88 -1.32 -17.42 0.18
N LEU A 89 -0.47 -17.14 1.17
CA LEU A 89 0.96 -17.42 1.08
C LEU A 89 1.23 -18.92 0.92
N ALA A 90 0.52 -19.75 1.66
CA ALA A 90 0.68 -21.20 1.63
C ALA A 90 0.33 -21.80 0.25
N THR A 91 -0.63 -21.21 -0.45
CA THR A 91 -1.08 -21.71 -1.77
C THR A 91 -0.31 -21.11 -2.95
N HIS A 92 0.65 -20.23 -2.68
CA HIS A 92 1.47 -19.57 -3.72
C HIS A 92 2.95 -19.70 -3.37
N ALA A 93 3.40 -20.94 -3.20
CA ALA A 93 4.76 -21.25 -2.75
C ALA A 93 5.86 -20.78 -3.72
N ASP A 94 5.50 -20.49 -4.97
CA ASP A 94 6.41 -19.99 -6.01
C ASP A 94 6.58 -18.46 -6.00
N LYS A 95 5.88 -17.75 -5.10
CA LYS A 95 5.91 -16.29 -5.05
C LYS A 95 6.78 -15.79 -3.90
N ASP A 96 7.40 -14.64 -4.12
CA ASP A 96 8.24 -13.96 -3.11
C ASP A 96 7.45 -12.90 -2.34
N TRP A 97 6.15 -13.09 -2.18
CA TRP A 97 5.31 -12.14 -1.47
C TRP A 97 5.64 -12.08 0.01
N SER A 98 5.72 -10.87 0.55
CA SER A 98 5.90 -10.67 1.98
C SER A 98 4.57 -10.86 2.73
N LEU A 99 4.66 -10.99 4.05
CA LEU A 99 3.48 -11.00 4.90
C LEU A 99 2.65 -9.72 4.71
N CYS A 100 3.30 -8.57 4.62
CA CYS A 100 2.62 -7.30 4.39
C CYS A 100 1.84 -7.32 3.08
N ASP A 101 2.42 -7.88 2.01
CA ASP A 101 1.74 -8.01 0.71
C ASP A 101 0.47 -8.85 0.83
N VAL A 102 0.57 -10.07 1.36
CA VAL A 102 -0.58 -10.97 1.44
C VAL A 102 -1.66 -10.48 2.41
N ILE A 103 -1.26 -9.76 3.46
CA ILE A 103 -2.22 -9.08 4.33
C ILE A 103 -2.97 -8.01 3.55
N SER A 104 -2.29 -7.22 2.73
CA SER A 104 -2.94 -6.23 1.88
C SER A 104 -3.94 -6.88 0.93
N PHE A 105 -3.57 -8.00 0.30
CA PHE A 105 -4.48 -8.75 -0.57
C PHE A 105 -5.72 -9.22 0.19
N ALA A 106 -5.53 -9.81 1.37
CA ALA A 106 -6.63 -10.31 2.19
C ALA A 106 -7.57 -9.19 2.63
N VAL A 107 -7.02 -8.05 3.04
CA VAL A 107 -7.79 -6.88 3.48
C VAL A 107 -8.60 -6.31 2.32
N LEU A 108 -8.00 -6.12 1.15
CA LEU A 108 -8.69 -5.62 -0.02
C LEU A 108 -9.89 -6.51 -0.37
N GLU A 109 -9.68 -7.83 -0.40
CA GLU A 109 -10.76 -8.77 -0.69
C GLU A 109 -11.86 -8.72 0.38
N SER A 110 -11.49 -8.84 1.65
CA SER A 110 -12.47 -8.95 2.74
C SER A 110 -13.30 -7.68 2.92
N ARG A 111 -12.72 -6.53 2.63
CA ARG A 111 -13.40 -5.23 2.78
C ARG A 111 -14.09 -4.77 1.50
N GLY A 112 -13.95 -5.51 0.41
CA GLY A 112 -14.53 -5.13 -0.87
C GLY A 112 -13.89 -3.91 -1.51
N ALA A 113 -12.67 -3.55 -1.10
CA ALA A 113 -11.88 -2.51 -1.76
C ALA A 113 -11.24 -3.10 -3.01
N ARG A 114 -11.18 -2.33 -4.09
CA ARG A 114 -10.78 -2.84 -5.40
C ARG A 114 -9.54 -2.18 -5.97
N MET A 115 -8.99 -1.19 -5.29
CA MET A 115 -7.90 -0.39 -5.84
C MET A 115 -6.74 -0.32 -4.88
N ALA A 116 -5.53 -0.52 -5.40
CA ALA A 116 -4.28 -0.35 -4.69
C ALA A 116 -3.41 0.67 -5.41
N PHE A 117 -2.84 1.59 -4.65
CA PHE A 117 -1.83 2.52 -5.13
C PHE A 117 -0.46 1.96 -4.75
N THR A 118 0.27 1.46 -5.73
CA THR A 118 1.51 0.71 -5.50
C THR A 118 2.40 0.75 -6.74
N PHE A 119 3.70 0.61 -6.51
CA PHE A 119 4.69 0.36 -7.55
C PHE A 119 5.28 -1.06 -7.45
N ASP A 120 4.72 -1.89 -6.57
CA ASP A 120 5.16 -3.26 -6.37
C ASP A 120 4.39 -4.21 -7.28
N ARG A 121 5.13 -4.99 -8.07
CA ARG A 121 4.57 -5.96 -9.02
C ARG A 121 3.78 -7.08 -8.34
N HIS A 122 3.99 -7.30 -7.05
CA HIS A 122 3.32 -8.37 -6.31
C HIS A 122 1.80 -8.21 -6.36
N PHE A 123 1.29 -6.99 -6.31
CA PHE A 123 -0.15 -6.73 -6.44
C PHE A 123 -0.68 -7.14 -7.81
N ARG A 124 0.09 -6.89 -8.87
CA ARG A 124 -0.29 -7.32 -10.23
C ARG A 124 -0.23 -8.83 -10.38
N GLN A 125 0.75 -9.47 -9.76
CA GLN A 125 0.87 -10.93 -9.80
C GLN A 125 -0.33 -11.62 -9.17
N TYR A 126 -0.86 -11.07 -8.06
CA TYR A 126 -2.10 -11.58 -7.47
C TYR A 126 -3.31 -11.33 -8.37
N GLY A 127 -3.36 -10.19 -9.04
CA GLY A 127 -4.18 -9.98 -10.23
C GLY A 127 -5.66 -9.70 -10.01
N ARG A 128 -6.08 -9.35 -8.80
CA ARG A 128 -7.50 -9.17 -8.47
C ARG A 128 -7.91 -7.73 -8.21
N PHE A 129 -7.01 -6.78 -8.41
CA PHE A 129 -7.23 -5.37 -8.06
C PHE A 129 -6.88 -4.46 -9.23
N GLU A 130 -7.52 -3.30 -9.26
CA GLU A 130 -7.06 -2.19 -10.08
C GLU A 130 -5.83 -1.57 -9.42
N ILE A 131 -4.82 -1.26 -10.21
CA ILE A 131 -3.56 -0.73 -9.70
C ILE A 131 -3.33 0.66 -10.26
N LEU A 132 -3.12 1.61 -9.35
CA LEU A 132 -2.59 2.92 -9.69
C LEU A 132 -1.09 2.94 -9.41
N GLY A 133 -0.33 3.58 -10.29
CA GLY A 133 1.12 3.74 -10.14
C GLY A 133 1.92 2.94 -11.15
N LEU A 134 1.79 1.62 -11.17
CA LEU A 134 2.49 0.77 -12.13
C LEU A 134 2.02 1.05 -13.57
N LEU A 135 2.97 1.01 -14.48
CA LEU A 135 2.66 1.03 -15.91
C LEU A 135 1.97 -0.29 -16.32
N PRO A 136 1.08 -0.25 -17.31
CA PRO A 136 0.41 -1.44 -17.83
C PRO A 136 1.39 -2.50 -18.32
#